data_e7486047ab4bd10e2c99e692d0989928
#
_entry.id   e7486047ab4bd10e2c99e692d0989928
#
_cell.length_a   1.000
_cell.length_b   1.000
_cell.length_c   1.000
_cell.angle_alpha   90.00
_cell.angle_beta   90.00
_cell.angle_gamma   90.00
#
_symmetry.space_group_name_H-M   'P 1'
#
loop_
_entity.id
_entity.type
_entity.pdbx_description
1 polymer ?
#
loop_
_entity_poly.entity_id
_entity_poly.type
_entity_poly.pdbx_seq_one_letter_code
_entity_poly.pdbx_strand_id
1 'polypeptide(L)'
;TTQKEKYLIPLASWENIGAFCRSEPEAGSDATSQKTTATDQGDHYLLNGTKNWITNGSSASTYLVMAQTDVAKGPKGINAFIVEKDSPGFTIGPKENKLGIRSSDTHTLIFDQVKVPKENRIGADGFGFTFAMKTLSGGRIGIAAQALGIAAGAYELALDYAKQREAFGKSIGQHQAVAFKLAQMHTKIEAARQLVYKAAWEKDQGMNYDLSSAMAKLKASEVAMWASVEAVQIFGGNGFVKEYHVERLMRDAKITQIYEGTSEIQQLVISRAILQE
;
A
#
# COMPACT_ATOMS: atom_id res chain seq x y z
N THR A 1 24.24 14.45 -4.63
CA THR A 1 24.16 15.13 -3.31
C THR A 1 24.46 14.11 -2.22
N THR A 2 25.02 14.54 -1.12
CA THR A 2 25.37 13.71 0.05
C THR A 2 24.22 12.80 0.53
N GLN A 3 22.97 13.30 0.53
CA GLN A 3 21.80 12.49 0.84
C GLN A 3 21.62 11.32 -0.14
N LYS A 4 21.81 11.55 -1.45
CA LYS A 4 21.66 10.49 -2.46
C LYS A 4 22.74 9.42 -2.31
N GLU A 5 23.96 9.83 -2.05
CA GLU A 5 25.09 8.92 -1.84
C GLU A 5 24.91 8.08 -0.58
N LYS A 6 24.53 8.74 0.53
CA LYS A 6 24.39 8.07 1.83
C LYS A 6 23.15 7.18 1.92
N TYR A 7 22.01 7.56 1.34
CA TYR A 7 20.74 6.86 1.56
C TYR A 7 20.17 6.22 0.28
N LEU A 8 20.14 6.95 -0.85
CA LEU A 8 19.47 6.47 -2.04
C LEU A 8 20.24 5.35 -2.74
N ILE A 9 21.56 5.44 -2.83
CA ILE A 9 22.38 4.41 -3.48
C ILE A 9 22.26 3.07 -2.74
N PRO A 10 22.45 2.98 -1.41
CA PRO A 10 22.26 1.72 -0.69
C PRO A 10 20.84 1.17 -0.73
N LEU A 11 19.81 2.04 -0.80
CA LEU A 11 18.42 1.60 -0.98
C LEU A 11 18.19 1.02 -2.40
N ALA A 12 18.79 1.62 -3.42
CA ALA A 12 18.66 1.19 -4.81
C ALA A 12 19.44 -0.10 -5.09
N SER A 13 20.56 -0.34 -4.40
CA SER A 13 21.37 -1.57 -4.50
C SER A 13 20.88 -2.73 -3.62
N TRP A 14 19.80 -2.52 -2.83
CA TRP A 14 19.30 -3.49 -1.85
C TRP A 14 20.23 -3.80 -0.68
N GLU A 15 21.27 -3.00 -0.48
CA GLU A 15 22.10 -3.06 0.74
C GLU A 15 21.29 -2.63 1.97
N ASN A 16 20.37 -1.69 1.78
CA ASN A 16 19.48 -1.16 2.79
C ASN A 16 18.01 -1.28 2.38
N ILE A 17 17.14 -1.39 3.38
CA ILE A 17 15.68 -1.34 3.19
C ILE A 17 15.16 -0.04 3.79
N GLY A 18 14.19 0.57 3.11
CA GLY A 18 13.51 1.79 3.55
C GLY A 18 12.11 1.55 4.09
N ALA A 19 11.66 2.46 4.96
CA ALA A 19 10.29 2.52 5.42
C ALA A 19 9.70 3.92 5.19
N PHE A 20 8.42 3.99 4.75
CA PHE A 20 7.68 5.22 4.54
C PHE A 20 6.70 5.44 5.70
N CYS A 21 6.97 6.46 6.54
CA CYS A 21 6.34 6.66 7.83
C CYS A 21 5.41 7.87 7.81
N ARG A 22 4.19 7.70 7.26
CA ARG A 22 3.17 8.75 7.20
C ARG A 22 2.08 8.54 8.22
N SER A 23 1.46 7.37 8.25
CA SER A 23 0.25 7.09 9.04
C SER A 23 0.50 7.17 10.54
N GLU A 24 -0.49 7.67 11.27
CA GLU A 24 -0.50 7.79 12.73
C GLU A 24 -1.78 7.17 13.30
N PRO A 25 -1.88 6.92 14.61
CA PRO A 25 -3.09 6.37 15.22
C PRO A 25 -4.36 7.11 14.82
N GLU A 26 -4.30 8.44 14.71
CA GLU A 26 -5.45 9.32 14.41
C GLU A 26 -5.40 9.93 13.00
N ALA A 27 -4.35 9.65 12.20
CA ALA A 27 -4.15 10.22 10.86
C ALA A 27 -3.86 9.14 9.80
N GLY A 28 -4.90 8.39 9.43
CA GLY A 28 -4.89 7.46 8.30
C GLY A 28 -5.36 8.11 7.02
N SER A 29 -6.67 8.05 6.74
CA SER A 29 -7.29 8.69 5.57
C SER A 29 -7.22 10.21 5.62
N ASP A 30 -7.37 10.81 6.81
CA ASP A 30 -7.08 12.23 7.03
C ASP A 30 -5.57 12.46 7.16
N ALA A 31 -4.92 12.60 6.00
CA ALA A 31 -3.46 12.72 5.90
C ALA A 31 -2.91 14.03 6.46
N THR A 32 -3.77 15.02 6.72
CA THR A 32 -3.38 16.35 7.20
C THR A 32 -3.38 16.46 8.71
N SER A 33 -4.10 15.58 9.41
CA SER A 33 -4.26 15.59 10.88
C SER A 33 -3.12 14.92 11.63
N GLN A 34 -1.90 14.92 11.05
CA GLN A 34 -0.71 14.35 11.69
C GLN A 34 -0.31 15.15 12.94
N LYS A 35 0.00 14.42 14.01
CA LYS A 35 0.41 14.98 15.31
C LYS A 35 1.90 14.82 15.61
N THR A 36 2.62 13.96 14.88
CA THR A 36 4.08 13.87 15.01
C THR A 36 4.70 15.21 14.68
N THR A 37 5.50 15.74 15.59
CA THR A 37 6.14 17.05 15.48
C THR A 37 7.64 16.93 15.20
N ALA A 38 8.20 17.94 14.55
CA ALA A 38 9.64 18.15 14.37
C ALA A 38 9.96 19.59 14.77
N THR A 39 10.39 19.78 16.02
CA THR A 39 10.72 21.09 16.56
C THR A 39 12.13 21.51 16.14
N ASP A 40 12.25 22.70 15.52
CA ASP A 40 13.51 23.27 15.09
C ASP A 40 14.35 23.74 16.28
N GLN A 41 15.59 23.24 16.40
CA GLN A 41 16.56 23.58 17.45
C GLN A 41 17.77 24.36 16.92
N GLY A 42 17.69 24.85 15.66
CA GLY A 42 18.78 25.58 15.02
C GLY A 42 19.66 24.67 14.15
N ASP A 43 20.42 23.78 14.73
CA ASP A 43 21.32 22.84 14.04
C ASP A 43 20.67 21.47 13.75
N HIS A 44 19.58 21.13 14.44
CA HIS A 44 18.84 19.87 14.26
C HIS A 44 17.34 20.07 14.49
N TYR A 45 16.56 19.04 14.22
CA TYR A 45 15.16 18.92 14.63
C TYR A 45 15.03 17.89 15.77
N LEU A 46 14.07 18.10 16.68
CA LEU A 46 13.63 17.11 17.65
C LEU A 46 12.28 16.53 17.20
N LEU A 47 12.26 15.24 16.86
CA LEU A 47 11.05 14.52 16.47
C LEU A 47 10.40 13.90 17.70
N ASN A 48 9.07 14.12 17.81
CA ASN A 48 8.22 13.51 18.84
C ASN A 48 6.91 13.03 18.22
N GLY A 49 6.51 11.80 18.52
CA GLY A 49 5.24 11.25 18.06
C GLY A 49 5.28 9.76 17.80
N THR A 50 4.23 9.28 17.16
CA THR A 50 4.06 7.85 16.87
C THR A 50 3.57 7.65 15.44
N LYS A 51 4.18 6.72 14.72
CA LYS A 51 3.74 6.27 13.40
C LYS A 51 3.21 4.85 13.45
N ASN A 52 2.05 4.61 12.85
CA ASN A 52 1.40 3.30 12.85
C ASN A 52 1.37 2.67 11.46
N TRP A 53 1.26 1.34 11.44
CA TRP A 53 1.12 0.53 10.24
C TRP A 53 2.33 0.64 9.30
N ILE A 54 3.53 0.78 9.86
CA ILE A 54 4.72 1.00 9.04
C ILE A 54 5.28 -0.33 8.54
N THR A 55 5.18 -0.51 7.23
CA THR A 55 5.81 -1.62 6.52
C THR A 55 7.33 -1.50 6.60
N ASN A 56 8.01 -2.62 6.74
CA ASN A 56 9.45 -2.72 6.99
C ASN A 56 9.90 -2.06 8.30
N GLY A 57 8.96 -1.88 9.25
CA GLY A 57 9.26 -1.16 10.49
C GLY A 57 10.46 -1.71 11.27
N SER A 58 10.69 -3.03 11.28
CA SER A 58 11.85 -3.65 11.90
C SER A 58 13.00 -3.94 10.94
N SER A 59 12.68 -4.17 9.65
CA SER A 59 13.66 -4.55 8.63
C SER A 59 14.40 -3.37 8.03
N ALA A 60 13.80 -2.17 8.06
CA ALA A 60 14.40 -0.97 7.51
C ALA A 60 15.58 -0.47 8.33
N SER A 61 16.54 0.15 7.64
CA SER A 61 17.64 0.93 8.23
C SER A 61 17.43 2.44 8.06
N THR A 62 16.55 2.84 7.11
CA THR A 62 16.29 4.24 6.75
C THR A 62 14.77 4.47 6.74
N TYR A 63 14.31 5.46 7.48
CA TYR A 63 12.90 5.80 7.64
C TYR A 63 12.63 7.19 7.10
N LEU A 64 11.68 7.30 6.16
CA LEU A 64 11.17 8.58 5.65
C LEU A 64 9.97 9.01 6.49
N VAL A 65 10.20 9.91 7.45
CA VAL A 65 9.21 10.31 8.46
C VAL A 65 8.58 11.65 8.09
N MET A 66 7.25 11.66 7.95
CA MET A 66 6.47 12.90 7.82
C MET A 66 6.21 13.46 9.21
N ALA A 67 6.57 14.74 9.44
CA ALA A 67 6.33 15.40 10.72
C ALA A 67 5.97 16.88 10.53
N GLN A 68 5.19 17.40 11.46
CA GLN A 68 4.70 18.77 11.47
C GLN A 68 5.74 19.69 12.14
N THR A 69 6.21 20.69 11.42
CA THR A 69 7.11 21.72 11.96
C THR A 69 6.37 22.99 12.37
N ASP A 70 5.19 23.24 11.78
CA ASP A 70 4.37 24.43 12.07
C ASP A 70 2.88 24.09 11.84
N VAL A 71 2.18 23.80 12.93
CA VAL A 71 0.74 23.43 12.89
C VAL A 71 -0.12 24.54 12.29
N ALA A 72 0.26 25.82 12.46
CA ALA A 72 -0.51 26.95 11.94
C ALA A 72 -0.52 27.00 10.40
N LYS A 73 0.49 26.41 9.75
CA LYS A 73 0.57 26.31 8.29
C LYS A 73 -0.25 25.14 7.70
N GLY A 74 -0.92 24.32 8.54
CA GLY A 74 -1.66 23.15 8.09
C GLY A 74 -0.79 22.19 7.24
N PRO A 75 -1.25 21.74 6.05
CA PRO A 75 -0.47 20.83 5.21
C PRO A 75 0.92 21.37 4.80
N LYS A 76 1.06 22.70 4.70
CA LYS A 76 2.34 23.36 4.36
C LYS A 76 3.33 23.38 5.53
N GLY A 77 2.92 22.98 6.72
CA GLY A 77 3.81 22.77 7.86
C GLY A 77 4.39 21.36 7.93
N ILE A 78 3.91 20.42 7.09
CA ILE A 78 4.40 19.05 7.09
C ILE A 78 5.69 18.96 6.26
N ASN A 79 6.73 18.44 6.90
CA ASN A 79 8.04 18.18 6.30
C ASN A 79 8.38 16.69 6.31
N ALA A 80 9.33 16.29 5.47
CA ALA A 80 9.83 14.92 5.38
C ALA A 80 11.26 14.85 5.92
N PHE A 81 11.54 13.86 6.75
CA PHE A 81 12.83 13.69 7.42
C PHE A 81 13.35 12.28 7.20
N ILE A 82 14.67 12.15 7.04
CA ILE A 82 15.37 10.87 7.05
C ILE A 82 15.80 10.58 8.49
N VAL A 83 15.32 9.46 9.04
CA VAL A 83 15.72 8.95 10.36
C VAL A 83 16.42 7.60 10.18
N GLU A 84 17.51 7.40 10.88
CA GLU A 84 18.27 6.15 10.89
C GLU A 84 17.79 5.24 12.03
N LYS A 85 17.90 3.92 11.84
CA LYS A 85 17.39 2.92 12.77
C LYS A 85 17.90 3.08 14.21
N ASP A 86 19.18 3.38 14.35
CA ASP A 86 19.85 3.41 15.66
C ASP A 86 19.84 4.82 16.30
N SER A 87 18.96 5.71 15.81
CA SER A 87 18.83 7.05 16.39
C SER A 87 18.36 6.99 17.85
N PRO A 88 19.06 7.62 18.81
CA PRO A 88 18.61 7.67 20.20
C PRO A 88 17.19 8.23 20.32
N GLY A 89 16.35 7.57 21.13
CA GLY A 89 14.93 7.92 21.30
C GLY A 89 13.98 7.32 20.24
N PHE A 90 14.51 6.64 19.21
CA PHE A 90 13.71 5.90 18.26
C PHE A 90 13.45 4.47 18.75
N THR A 91 12.18 4.06 18.81
CA THR A 91 11.77 2.74 19.28
C THR A 91 10.81 2.09 18.30
N ILE A 92 11.02 0.81 18.03
CA ILE A 92 10.17 -0.03 17.18
C ILE A 92 9.26 -0.86 18.10
N GLY A 93 7.96 -0.70 17.95
CA GLY A 93 6.95 -1.48 18.68
C GLY A 93 6.86 -2.94 18.22
N PRO A 94 6.00 -3.75 18.82
CA PRO A 94 5.82 -5.15 18.44
C PRO A 94 5.31 -5.29 17.01
N LYS A 95 5.59 -6.46 16.39
CA LYS A 95 5.05 -6.81 15.07
C LYS A 95 3.55 -7.00 15.12
N GLU A 96 2.83 -6.39 14.18
CA GLU A 96 1.37 -6.53 14.06
C GLU A 96 0.95 -7.95 13.65
N ASN A 97 -0.04 -8.49 14.34
CA ASN A 97 -0.67 -9.77 13.98
C ASN A 97 -1.80 -9.52 12.97
N LYS A 98 -1.47 -9.58 11.68
CA LYS A 98 -2.35 -9.19 10.58
C LYS A 98 -3.21 -10.33 10.04
N LEU A 99 -4.35 -9.97 9.45
CA LEU A 99 -5.24 -10.89 8.73
C LEU A 99 -4.52 -11.56 7.54
N GLY A 100 -3.83 -10.76 6.71
CA GLY A 100 -3.12 -11.20 5.50
C GLY A 100 -1.78 -10.47 5.34
N ILE A 101 -1.08 -10.74 4.22
CA ILE A 101 0.27 -10.24 3.93
C ILE A 101 1.21 -10.43 5.14
N ARG A 102 1.14 -11.61 5.77
CA ARG A 102 1.82 -11.89 7.04
C ARG A 102 3.34 -12.00 6.91
N SER A 103 3.84 -12.22 5.69
CA SER A 103 5.29 -12.22 5.39
C SER A 103 5.90 -10.82 5.47
N SER A 104 5.14 -9.77 5.21
CA SER A 104 5.58 -8.38 5.40
C SER A 104 5.53 -8.02 6.88
N ASP A 105 6.62 -7.50 7.44
CA ASP A 105 6.61 -6.93 8.79
C ASP A 105 5.90 -5.57 8.78
N THR A 106 5.19 -5.30 9.86
CA THR A 106 4.44 -4.06 10.05
C THR A 106 4.50 -3.70 11.52
N HIS A 107 4.89 -2.47 11.83
CA HIS A 107 5.14 -2.03 13.19
C HIS A 107 4.58 -0.64 13.47
N THR A 108 4.35 -0.36 14.74
CA THR A 108 4.29 0.99 15.28
C THR A 108 5.71 1.49 15.51
N LEU A 109 5.99 2.75 15.19
CA LEU A 109 7.26 3.43 15.43
C LEU A 109 7.04 4.60 16.39
N ILE A 110 7.90 4.71 17.41
CA ILE A 110 7.81 5.73 18.46
C ILE A 110 9.06 6.62 18.39
N PHE A 111 8.84 7.92 18.39
CA PHE A 111 9.88 8.94 18.40
C PHE A 111 9.76 9.74 19.69
N ASP A 112 10.77 9.66 20.54
CA ASP A 112 10.87 10.41 21.80
C ASP A 112 12.16 11.22 21.79
N GLN A 113 12.04 12.51 21.53
CA GLN A 113 13.16 13.46 21.42
C GLN A 113 14.25 13.01 20.44
N VAL A 114 13.86 12.39 19.32
CA VAL A 114 14.82 11.90 18.32
C VAL A 114 15.46 13.09 17.61
N LYS A 115 16.79 13.19 17.72
CA LYS A 115 17.58 14.24 17.03
C LYS A 115 17.77 13.88 15.56
N VAL A 116 17.33 14.78 14.69
CA VAL A 116 17.49 14.65 13.24
C VAL A 116 18.28 15.85 12.71
N PRO A 117 19.46 15.63 12.10
CA PRO A 117 20.26 16.71 11.53
C PRO A 117 19.47 17.54 10.50
N LYS A 118 19.78 18.81 10.37
CA LYS A 118 19.11 19.71 9.39
C LYS A 118 19.20 19.19 7.96
N GLU A 119 20.33 18.66 7.59
CA GLU A 119 20.60 18.08 6.28
C GLU A 119 19.74 16.82 5.97
N ASN A 120 19.16 16.20 6.99
CA ASN A 120 18.26 15.04 6.80
C ASN A 120 16.81 15.44 6.49
N ARG A 121 16.49 16.75 6.45
CA ARG A 121 15.20 17.18 5.89
C ARG A 121 15.21 17.06 4.37
N ILE A 122 14.16 16.52 3.80
CA ILE A 122 14.00 16.33 2.36
C ILE A 122 13.29 17.55 1.76
N GLY A 123 13.96 18.21 0.83
CA GLY A 123 13.39 19.34 0.09
C GLY A 123 13.25 20.64 0.87
N ALA A 124 12.52 21.59 0.31
CA ALA A 124 12.24 22.88 0.91
C ALA A 124 11.25 22.77 2.08
N ASP A 125 11.16 23.82 2.92
CA ASP A 125 10.17 23.89 4.00
C ASP A 125 8.74 23.75 3.44
N GLY A 126 7.93 22.92 4.07
CA GLY A 126 6.56 22.63 3.65
C GLY A 126 6.41 21.67 2.46
N PHE A 127 7.49 21.10 1.94
CA PHE A 127 7.45 20.19 0.79
C PHE A 127 6.94 18.78 1.16
N GLY A 128 6.99 18.38 2.43
CA GLY A 128 6.74 17.00 2.88
C GLY A 128 5.37 16.48 2.50
N PHE A 129 4.30 17.27 2.63
CA PHE A 129 2.96 16.86 2.24
C PHE A 129 2.84 16.61 0.72
N THR A 130 3.37 17.54 -0.10
CA THR A 130 3.39 17.39 -1.56
C THR A 130 4.19 16.16 -1.98
N PHE A 131 5.34 15.93 -1.33
CA PHE A 131 6.15 14.73 -1.54
C PHE A 131 5.36 13.47 -1.22
N ALA A 132 4.69 13.43 -0.07
CA ALA A 132 3.88 12.27 0.34
C ALA A 132 2.75 11.98 -0.65
N MET A 133 2.02 13.00 -1.11
CA MET A 133 0.92 12.80 -2.07
C MET A 133 1.41 12.29 -3.43
N LYS A 134 2.52 12.81 -3.95
CA LYS A 134 3.13 12.30 -5.19
C LYS A 134 3.57 10.84 -5.05
N THR A 135 4.15 10.48 -3.91
CA THR A 135 4.55 9.10 -3.60
C THR A 135 3.33 8.17 -3.59
N LEU A 136 2.24 8.58 -2.94
CA LEU A 136 0.99 7.81 -2.88
C LEU A 136 0.32 7.65 -4.24
N SER A 137 0.37 8.66 -5.12
CA SER A 137 -0.17 8.52 -6.49
C SER A 137 0.54 7.42 -7.27
N GLY A 138 1.87 7.32 -7.16
CA GLY A 138 2.64 6.21 -7.73
C GLY A 138 2.36 4.87 -7.03
N GLY A 139 2.24 4.89 -5.71
CA GLY A 139 1.93 3.72 -4.87
C GLY A 139 0.59 3.05 -5.23
N ARG A 140 -0.43 3.84 -5.62
CA ARG A 140 -1.73 3.30 -6.07
C ARG A 140 -1.59 2.35 -7.25
N ILE A 141 -0.71 2.64 -8.21
CA ILE A 141 -0.44 1.74 -9.36
C ILE A 141 0.18 0.43 -8.86
N GLY A 142 1.16 0.49 -7.95
CA GLY A 142 1.78 -0.70 -7.36
C GLY A 142 0.77 -1.59 -6.63
N ILE A 143 -0.13 -0.99 -5.83
CA ILE A 143 -1.18 -1.74 -5.12
C ILE A 143 -2.24 -2.28 -6.08
N ALA A 144 -2.57 -1.55 -7.13
CA ALA A 144 -3.46 -2.04 -8.18
C ALA A 144 -2.86 -3.28 -8.89
N ALA A 145 -1.56 -3.25 -9.18
CA ALA A 145 -0.84 -4.38 -9.76
C ALA A 145 -0.79 -5.59 -8.81
N GLN A 146 -0.53 -5.36 -7.51
CA GLN A 146 -0.58 -6.41 -6.48
C GLN A 146 -1.98 -7.05 -6.40
N ALA A 147 -3.03 -6.23 -6.34
CA ALA A 147 -4.40 -6.71 -6.29
C ALA A 147 -4.76 -7.52 -7.54
N LEU A 148 -4.37 -7.04 -8.72
CA LEU A 148 -4.54 -7.76 -9.99
C LEU A 148 -3.82 -9.12 -9.96
N GLY A 149 -2.60 -9.19 -9.44
CA GLY A 149 -1.84 -10.43 -9.26
C GLY A 149 -2.54 -11.42 -8.34
N ILE A 150 -3.09 -10.94 -7.21
CA ILE A 150 -3.89 -11.79 -6.29
C ILE A 150 -5.14 -12.33 -6.99
N ALA A 151 -5.86 -11.49 -7.75
CA ALA A 151 -7.04 -11.90 -8.50
C ALA A 151 -6.70 -12.97 -9.56
N ALA A 152 -5.64 -12.74 -10.33
CA ALA A 152 -5.18 -13.67 -11.36
C ALA A 152 -4.75 -15.02 -10.77
N GLY A 153 -3.95 -15.01 -9.70
CA GLY A 153 -3.53 -16.23 -9.02
C GLY A 153 -4.69 -17.00 -8.42
N ALA A 154 -5.70 -16.32 -7.84
CA ALA A 154 -6.91 -16.95 -7.35
C ALA A 154 -7.72 -17.61 -8.47
N TYR A 155 -7.83 -16.93 -9.62
CA TYR A 155 -8.49 -17.44 -10.81
C TYR A 155 -7.77 -18.67 -11.38
N GLU A 156 -6.46 -18.61 -11.55
CA GLU A 156 -5.66 -19.73 -12.09
C GLU A 156 -5.81 -20.99 -11.24
N LEU A 157 -5.69 -20.87 -9.92
CA LEU A 157 -5.90 -21.98 -8.99
C LEU A 157 -7.33 -22.55 -9.09
N ALA A 158 -8.34 -21.67 -9.15
CA ALA A 158 -9.72 -22.08 -9.26
C ALA A 158 -10.03 -22.77 -10.60
N LEU A 159 -9.46 -22.28 -11.70
CA LEU A 159 -9.59 -22.86 -13.04
C LEU A 159 -8.99 -24.27 -13.10
N ASP A 160 -7.77 -24.45 -12.59
CA ASP A 160 -7.09 -25.74 -12.60
C ASP A 160 -7.81 -26.76 -11.69
N TYR A 161 -8.24 -26.32 -10.52
CA TYR A 161 -9.04 -27.16 -9.64
C TYR A 161 -10.37 -27.57 -10.29
N ALA A 162 -11.07 -26.65 -10.94
CA ALA A 162 -12.35 -26.93 -11.60
C ALA A 162 -12.25 -27.91 -12.76
N LYS A 163 -11.09 -27.97 -13.44
CA LYS A 163 -10.83 -28.98 -14.51
C LYS A 163 -10.57 -30.37 -13.95
N GLN A 164 -10.00 -30.48 -12.76
CA GLN A 164 -9.54 -31.75 -12.18
C GLN A 164 -10.57 -32.37 -11.22
N ARG A 165 -11.25 -31.53 -10.43
CA ARG A 165 -12.20 -31.99 -9.42
C ARG A 165 -13.48 -32.52 -10.08
N GLU A 166 -13.86 -33.70 -9.76
CA GLU A 166 -15.10 -34.33 -10.24
C GLU A 166 -16.22 -34.30 -9.18
N ALA A 167 -17.42 -34.05 -9.63
CA ALA A 167 -18.66 -34.21 -8.87
C ALA A 167 -19.84 -34.46 -9.86
N PHE A 168 -20.79 -35.26 -9.46
CA PHE A 168 -21.95 -35.64 -10.30
C PHE A 168 -21.54 -36.22 -11.67
N GLY A 169 -20.47 -37.04 -11.69
CA GLY A 169 -20.01 -37.80 -12.86
C GLY A 169 -19.24 -37.03 -13.91
N LYS A 170 -18.81 -35.77 -13.62
CA LYS A 170 -18.01 -34.96 -14.52
C LYS A 170 -17.18 -33.94 -13.76
N SER A 171 -16.19 -33.31 -14.43
CA SER A 171 -15.42 -32.22 -13.81
C SER A 171 -16.34 -31.08 -13.40
N ILE A 172 -16.06 -30.43 -12.26
CA ILE A 172 -16.94 -29.37 -11.76
C ILE A 172 -16.95 -28.15 -12.69
N GLY A 173 -15.91 -27.94 -13.51
CA GLY A 173 -15.86 -26.89 -14.54
C GLY A 173 -16.91 -27.09 -15.66
N GLN A 174 -17.44 -28.29 -15.84
CA GLN A 174 -18.53 -28.58 -16.81
C GLN A 174 -19.95 -28.26 -16.25
N HIS A 175 -20.04 -27.90 -14.97
CA HIS A 175 -21.32 -27.42 -14.41
C HIS A 175 -21.45 -25.93 -14.70
N GLN A 176 -22.57 -25.53 -15.31
CA GLN A 176 -22.82 -24.19 -15.78
C GLN A 176 -22.56 -23.10 -14.69
N ALA A 177 -23.00 -23.39 -13.45
CA ALA A 177 -22.80 -22.46 -12.33
C ALA A 177 -21.31 -22.18 -12.04
N VAL A 178 -20.44 -23.20 -12.14
CA VAL A 178 -18.98 -23.04 -11.97
C VAL A 178 -18.36 -22.38 -13.19
N ALA A 179 -18.74 -22.83 -14.40
CA ALA A 179 -18.26 -22.25 -15.64
C ALA A 179 -18.54 -20.74 -15.74
N PHE A 180 -19.73 -20.30 -15.31
CA PHE A 180 -20.08 -18.88 -15.30
C PHE A 180 -19.30 -18.07 -14.29
N LYS A 181 -19.00 -18.61 -13.11
CA LYS A 181 -18.09 -17.96 -12.15
C LYS A 181 -16.72 -17.74 -12.76
N LEU A 182 -16.13 -18.76 -13.38
CA LEU A 182 -14.83 -18.66 -14.05
C LEU A 182 -14.84 -17.64 -15.19
N ALA A 183 -15.88 -17.61 -16.02
CA ALA A 183 -16.03 -16.63 -17.09
C ALA A 183 -16.10 -15.18 -16.54
N GLN A 184 -16.87 -14.98 -15.46
CA GLN A 184 -16.96 -13.66 -14.81
C GLN A 184 -15.63 -13.25 -14.16
N MET A 185 -14.92 -14.19 -13.49
CA MET A 185 -13.60 -13.93 -12.93
C MET A 185 -12.64 -13.44 -14.01
N HIS A 186 -12.53 -14.18 -15.11
CA HIS A 186 -11.66 -13.83 -16.24
C HIS A 186 -11.99 -12.45 -16.80
N THR A 187 -13.25 -12.18 -17.11
CA THR A 187 -13.69 -10.91 -17.68
C THR A 187 -13.38 -9.71 -16.76
N LYS A 188 -13.64 -9.83 -15.46
CA LYS A 188 -13.37 -8.75 -14.49
C LYS A 188 -11.87 -8.51 -14.29
N ILE A 189 -11.07 -9.57 -14.28
CA ILE A 189 -9.60 -9.49 -14.17
C ILE A 189 -9.03 -8.77 -15.38
N GLU A 190 -9.46 -9.11 -16.60
CA GLU A 190 -8.98 -8.46 -17.81
C GLU A 190 -9.39 -6.98 -17.88
N ALA A 191 -10.60 -6.64 -17.47
CA ALA A 191 -11.02 -5.23 -17.36
C ALA A 191 -10.15 -4.44 -16.35
N ALA A 192 -9.85 -5.03 -15.18
CA ALA A 192 -8.97 -4.42 -14.20
C ALA A 192 -7.53 -4.28 -14.73
N ARG A 193 -7.03 -5.28 -15.47
CA ARG A 193 -5.71 -5.28 -16.10
C ARG A 193 -5.52 -4.07 -17.01
N GLN A 194 -6.52 -3.77 -17.85
CA GLN A 194 -6.45 -2.61 -18.76
C GLN A 194 -6.33 -1.30 -17.99
N LEU A 195 -7.06 -1.14 -16.88
CA LEU A 195 -6.95 0.06 -16.05
C LEU A 195 -5.57 0.19 -15.38
N VAL A 196 -5.01 -0.92 -14.88
CA VAL A 196 -3.67 -0.92 -14.27
C VAL A 196 -2.61 -0.55 -15.30
N TYR A 197 -2.65 -1.16 -16.48
CA TYR A 197 -1.68 -0.90 -17.54
C TYR A 197 -1.80 0.53 -18.08
N LYS A 198 -3.02 1.04 -18.24
CA LYS A 198 -3.25 2.43 -18.62
C LYS A 198 -2.60 3.40 -17.64
N ALA A 199 -2.85 3.22 -16.33
CA ALA A 199 -2.28 4.10 -15.31
C ALA A 199 -0.74 4.04 -15.26
N ALA A 200 -0.16 2.84 -15.44
CA ALA A 200 1.29 2.67 -15.53
C ALA A 200 1.88 3.35 -16.77
N TRP A 201 1.24 3.17 -17.92
CA TRP A 201 1.66 3.81 -19.17
C TRP A 201 1.60 5.34 -19.09
N GLU A 202 0.52 5.90 -18.58
CA GLU A 202 0.39 7.36 -18.41
C GLU A 202 1.51 7.92 -17.52
N LYS A 203 1.86 7.21 -16.43
CA LYS A 203 3.00 7.58 -15.58
C LYS A 203 4.32 7.54 -16.33
N ASP A 204 4.57 6.49 -17.12
CA ASP A 204 5.82 6.35 -17.90
C ASP A 204 5.95 7.42 -18.99
N GLN A 205 4.83 7.90 -19.53
CA GLN A 205 4.79 9.02 -20.47
C GLN A 205 4.88 10.40 -19.81
N GLY A 206 4.99 10.47 -18.48
CA GLY A 206 5.02 11.75 -17.75
C GLY A 206 3.69 12.51 -17.76
N MET A 207 2.58 11.84 -18.08
CA MET A 207 1.24 12.41 -18.08
C MET A 207 0.69 12.53 -16.65
N ASN A 208 -0.41 13.25 -16.47
CA ASN A 208 -1.17 13.20 -15.22
C ASN A 208 -1.93 11.86 -15.14
N TYR A 209 -1.58 11.05 -14.14
CA TYR A 209 -2.13 9.71 -13.91
C TYR A 209 -2.93 9.59 -12.59
N ASP A 210 -3.24 10.70 -11.93
CA ASP A 210 -3.92 10.68 -10.62
C ASP A 210 -5.30 10.02 -10.70
N LEU A 211 -6.09 10.39 -11.72
CA LEU A 211 -7.41 9.79 -11.94
C LEU A 211 -7.31 8.31 -12.32
N SER A 212 -6.49 7.96 -13.27
CA SER A 212 -6.35 6.57 -13.74
C SER A 212 -5.74 5.66 -12.68
N SER A 213 -4.79 6.14 -11.87
CA SER A 213 -4.25 5.38 -10.74
C SER A 213 -5.28 5.09 -9.66
N ALA A 214 -6.17 6.07 -9.35
CA ALA A 214 -7.25 5.87 -8.41
C ALA A 214 -8.30 4.87 -8.94
N MET A 215 -8.69 4.98 -10.21
CA MET A 215 -9.60 4.04 -10.88
C MET A 215 -9.02 2.62 -10.92
N ALA A 216 -7.74 2.48 -11.26
CA ALA A 216 -7.04 1.21 -11.31
C ALA A 216 -7.01 0.54 -9.93
N LYS A 217 -6.62 1.29 -8.89
CA LYS A 217 -6.55 0.79 -7.51
C LYS A 217 -7.92 0.37 -6.98
N LEU A 218 -8.93 1.19 -7.17
CA LEU A 218 -10.31 0.89 -6.77
C LEU A 218 -10.78 -0.41 -7.43
N LYS A 219 -10.72 -0.46 -8.78
CA LYS A 219 -11.23 -1.60 -9.53
C LYS A 219 -10.46 -2.89 -9.27
N ALA A 220 -9.13 -2.84 -9.28
CA ALA A 220 -8.32 -4.03 -9.06
C ALA A 220 -8.53 -4.63 -7.65
N SER A 221 -8.63 -3.78 -6.60
CA SER A 221 -8.85 -4.24 -5.24
C SER A 221 -10.25 -4.86 -5.02
N GLU A 222 -11.30 -4.31 -5.66
CA GLU A 222 -12.64 -4.90 -5.68
C GLU A 222 -12.63 -6.28 -6.35
N VAL A 223 -11.98 -6.37 -7.51
CA VAL A 223 -11.88 -7.62 -8.27
C VAL A 223 -11.06 -8.66 -7.51
N ALA A 224 -9.96 -8.27 -6.86
CA ALA A 224 -9.14 -9.16 -6.05
C ALA A 224 -9.94 -9.79 -4.90
N MET A 225 -10.67 -8.98 -4.16
CA MET A 225 -11.48 -9.47 -3.05
C MET A 225 -12.59 -10.40 -3.56
N TRP A 226 -13.32 -10.00 -4.60
CA TRP A 226 -14.39 -10.80 -5.17
C TRP A 226 -13.88 -12.11 -5.77
N ALA A 227 -12.82 -12.08 -6.60
CA ALA A 227 -12.29 -13.27 -7.25
C ALA A 227 -11.69 -14.26 -6.25
N SER A 228 -11.01 -13.80 -5.19
CA SER A 228 -10.47 -14.67 -4.16
C SER A 228 -11.57 -15.38 -3.33
N VAL A 229 -12.69 -14.70 -3.05
CA VAL A 229 -13.87 -15.31 -2.40
C VAL A 229 -14.50 -16.36 -3.32
N GLU A 230 -14.66 -16.05 -4.62
CA GLU A 230 -15.19 -17.03 -5.59
C GLU A 230 -14.25 -18.25 -5.77
N ALA A 231 -12.93 -18.04 -5.70
CA ALA A 231 -11.98 -19.15 -5.73
C ALA A 231 -12.16 -20.09 -4.52
N VAL A 232 -12.27 -19.55 -3.30
CA VAL A 232 -12.57 -20.34 -2.10
C VAL A 232 -13.88 -21.13 -2.29
N GLN A 233 -14.91 -20.49 -2.84
CA GLN A 233 -16.21 -21.13 -3.09
C GLN A 233 -16.12 -22.27 -4.11
N ILE A 234 -15.32 -22.10 -5.19
CA ILE A 234 -15.11 -23.16 -6.21
C ILE A 234 -14.38 -24.35 -5.61
N PHE A 235 -13.43 -24.13 -4.71
CA PHE A 235 -12.73 -25.21 -3.99
C PHE A 235 -13.61 -25.93 -2.97
N GLY A 236 -14.73 -25.33 -2.55
CA GLY A 236 -15.62 -25.92 -1.53
C GLY A 236 -14.89 -26.12 -0.20
N GLY A 237 -15.07 -27.27 0.45
CA GLY A 237 -14.40 -27.59 1.72
C GLY A 237 -12.88 -27.48 1.65
N ASN A 238 -12.26 -27.84 0.54
CA ASN A 238 -10.81 -27.69 0.32
C ASN A 238 -10.36 -26.21 0.30
N GLY A 239 -11.22 -25.30 -0.10
CA GLY A 239 -10.90 -23.87 -0.08
C GLY A 239 -10.90 -23.26 1.33
N PHE A 240 -11.42 -23.97 2.32
CA PHE A 240 -11.52 -23.49 3.71
C PHE A 240 -10.39 -23.98 4.61
N VAL A 241 -9.49 -24.81 4.09
CA VAL A 241 -8.33 -25.32 4.83
C VAL A 241 -7.03 -24.70 4.32
N LYS A 242 -6.05 -24.56 5.20
CA LYS A 242 -4.79 -23.82 4.93
C LYS A 242 -3.84 -24.52 3.96
N GLU A 243 -4.04 -25.79 3.70
CA GLU A 243 -3.29 -26.59 2.73
C GLU A 243 -3.49 -26.09 1.29
N TYR A 244 -4.62 -25.40 1.02
CA TYR A 244 -4.94 -24.79 -0.27
C TYR A 244 -4.81 -23.28 -0.18
N HIS A 245 -3.96 -22.69 -1.04
CA HIS A 245 -3.57 -21.28 -0.95
C HIS A 245 -4.69 -20.27 -1.27
N VAL A 246 -5.85 -20.69 -1.75
CA VAL A 246 -6.95 -19.78 -2.07
C VAL A 246 -7.49 -19.03 -0.85
N GLU A 247 -7.50 -19.67 0.34
CA GLU A 247 -7.89 -18.99 1.59
C GLU A 247 -6.92 -17.86 1.96
N ARG A 248 -5.61 -18.07 1.71
CA ARG A 248 -4.60 -17.05 1.95
C ARG A 248 -4.77 -15.87 1.00
N LEU A 249 -5.04 -16.13 -0.29
CA LEU A 249 -5.27 -15.06 -1.27
C LEU A 249 -6.49 -14.20 -0.90
N MET A 250 -7.54 -14.79 -0.33
CA MET A 250 -8.69 -14.05 0.18
C MET A 250 -8.31 -13.13 1.35
N ARG A 251 -7.51 -13.61 2.31
CA ARG A 251 -7.02 -12.80 3.43
C ARG A 251 -6.08 -11.69 2.96
N ASP A 252 -5.21 -11.99 2.00
CA ASP A 252 -4.24 -11.04 1.44
C ASP A 252 -4.93 -9.96 0.58
N ALA A 253 -5.98 -10.31 -0.15
CA ALA A 253 -6.73 -9.37 -0.99
C ALA A 253 -7.33 -8.21 -0.18
N LYS A 254 -7.79 -8.46 1.06
CA LYS A 254 -8.53 -7.46 1.84
C LYS A 254 -7.76 -6.18 2.08
N ILE A 255 -6.45 -6.25 2.32
CA ILE A 255 -5.65 -5.06 2.60
C ILE A 255 -5.57 -4.12 1.39
N THR A 256 -5.68 -4.64 0.16
CA THR A 256 -5.62 -3.83 -1.06
C THR A 256 -6.76 -2.82 -1.18
N GLN A 257 -7.87 -3.03 -0.46
CA GLN A 257 -8.97 -2.08 -0.34
C GLN A 257 -8.72 -1.00 0.72
N ILE A 258 -7.71 -1.16 1.58
CA ILE A 258 -7.51 -0.33 2.77
C ILE A 258 -6.29 0.59 2.61
N TYR A 259 -5.10 0.03 2.41
CA TYR A 259 -3.88 0.84 2.38
C TYR A 259 -3.68 1.59 1.06
N GLU A 260 -2.73 2.53 1.02
CA GLU A 260 -2.49 3.47 -0.09
C GLU A 260 -3.77 4.26 -0.49
N GLY A 261 -4.57 4.58 0.55
CA GLY A 261 -5.89 5.19 0.43
C GLY A 261 -7.00 4.15 0.29
N THR A 262 -7.98 4.19 1.19
CA THR A 262 -9.11 3.26 1.17
C THR A 262 -9.91 3.37 -0.13
N SER A 263 -10.81 2.40 -0.38
CA SER A 263 -11.71 2.46 -1.55
C SER A 263 -12.51 3.76 -1.59
N GLU A 264 -12.94 4.27 -0.42
CA GLU A 264 -13.67 5.54 -0.29
C GLU A 264 -12.77 6.74 -0.66
N ILE A 265 -11.49 6.71 -0.27
CA ILE A 265 -10.53 7.74 -0.68
C ILE A 265 -10.28 7.70 -2.19
N GLN A 266 -10.23 6.51 -2.82
CA GLN A 266 -10.15 6.44 -4.29
C GLN A 266 -11.39 7.05 -4.95
N GLN A 267 -12.60 6.74 -4.44
CA GLN A 267 -13.84 7.32 -4.92
C GLN A 267 -13.85 8.86 -4.77
N LEU A 268 -13.34 9.36 -3.64
CA LEU A 268 -13.20 10.81 -3.41
C LEU A 268 -12.25 11.47 -4.42
N VAL A 269 -11.11 10.84 -4.72
CA VAL A 269 -10.15 11.34 -5.74
C VAL A 269 -10.80 11.34 -7.12
N ILE A 270 -11.50 10.26 -7.47
CA ILE A 270 -12.20 10.13 -8.75
C ILE A 270 -13.29 11.20 -8.87
N SER A 271 -14.16 11.33 -7.85
CA SER A 271 -15.28 12.29 -7.90
C SER A 271 -14.79 13.73 -8.07
N ARG A 272 -13.77 14.14 -7.32
CA ARG A 272 -13.16 15.48 -7.47
C ARG A 272 -12.61 15.70 -8.88
N ALA A 273 -11.94 14.71 -9.43
CA ALA A 273 -11.35 14.84 -10.77
C ALA A 273 -12.42 14.97 -11.87
N ILE A 274 -13.55 14.23 -11.78
CA ILE A 274 -14.62 14.28 -12.79
C ILE A 274 -15.57 15.47 -12.61
N LEU A 275 -15.70 15.96 -11.37
CA LEU A 275 -16.52 17.16 -11.06
C LEU A 275 -15.72 18.46 -11.20
N GLN A 276 -14.40 18.36 -11.48
CA GLN A 276 -13.48 19.51 -11.60
C GLN A 276 -13.43 20.38 -10.33
N GLU A 277 -13.44 19.76 -9.16
CA GLU A 277 -13.33 20.41 -7.85
C GLU A 277 -11.86 20.54 -7.36
#